data_ed2b120b484ac88561928e94fca1eab5
#
_entry.id   ed2b120b484ac88561928e94fca1eab5
#
_cell.length_a   1.000
_cell.length_b   1.000
_cell.length_c   1.000
_cell.angle_alpha   90.00
_cell.angle_beta   90.00
_cell.angle_gamma   90.00
#
_symmetry.space_group_name_H-M   'P 1'
#
loop_
_entity.id
_entity.type
_entity.pdbx_description
1 polymer ?
#
loop_
_entity_poly.entity_id
_entity_poly.type
_entity_poly.pdbx_seq_one_letter_code
_entity_poly.pdbx_strand_id
1 'polypeptide(L)'
;MNILKLLYIDPGTGGMLFTVLFGIFGVIVFSLRALLVKMKFAVGRDKNAKVSSQKIPLAIFAETKRYWSIFEPILDELEKKQQETVYLTCSEDDPIFKKGYKYIKGEYLGEGNKAYSKLNMLNASVLFSTTPSLDVFQWKRSKTVDCYIHIMHAAKDITLYRMFGTDHYDAFILSGEYQIKQIRELEEMRGLPQRDYALCGVPYLDVMKKRVEEAGEVPPHERTVLLAPSWGESGILSRFGEELIDNLITTGYKLIVRPHPQSFDVEKELLDRLMSKYNDESKVIWNRDIDNFEVLRQSDILISDFSGVMFEFAMVFDKPIIYTDTKFDPKPYDADWIDETPWTFSILPSLGLELNESNSGNIKELIDKCIEDPSFVKGREKARSDIWVNIGSSAEKSADYIISKVKETTAKKPEAEKEPGKSKKKTAGKKNKSAKTA
;
A
#
# COMPACT_ATOMS: atom_id res chain seq x y z
N MET A 1 -46.74 -61.58 -4.68
CA MET A 1 -47.40 -60.34 -4.28
C MET A 1 -46.37 -59.24 -4.11
N ASN A 2 -46.23 -58.48 -5.09
CA ASN A 2 -45.73 -57.13 -5.35
C ASN A 2 -44.65 -56.51 -4.44
N ILE A 3 -43.38 -56.80 -4.80
CA ILE A 3 -42.18 -56.01 -4.36
C ILE A 3 -41.96 -54.80 -5.27
N LEU A 4 -42.70 -54.63 -6.36
CA LEU A 4 -42.52 -53.57 -7.38
C LEU A 4 -43.19 -52.22 -7.06
N LYS A 5 -43.89 -52.08 -5.94
CA LYS A 5 -44.56 -50.81 -5.59
C LYS A 5 -43.76 -49.84 -4.72
N LEU A 6 -42.51 -50.20 -4.35
CA LEU A 6 -41.67 -49.37 -3.47
C LEU A 6 -40.68 -48.50 -4.19
N LEU A 7 -40.69 -48.41 -5.53
CA LEU A 7 -39.68 -47.65 -6.33
C LEU A 7 -40.30 -46.54 -7.19
N TYR A 8 -41.55 -46.13 -6.91
CA TYR A 8 -42.09 -44.95 -7.58
C TYR A 8 -41.71 -43.71 -6.81
N ILE A 9 -40.66 -43.04 -7.21
CA ILE A 9 -40.33 -41.67 -6.73
C ILE A 9 -41.10 -40.71 -7.64
N ASP A 10 -42.06 -40.00 -7.07
CA ASP A 10 -42.78 -38.92 -7.72
C ASP A 10 -41.77 -37.89 -8.33
N PRO A 11 -41.98 -37.38 -9.56
CA PRO A 11 -41.07 -36.47 -10.21
C PRO A 11 -40.69 -35.22 -9.40
N GLY A 12 -41.62 -34.70 -8.58
CA GLY A 12 -41.37 -33.57 -7.66
C GLY A 12 -40.41 -33.93 -6.50
N THR A 13 -40.63 -35.11 -5.91
CA THR A 13 -39.79 -35.65 -4.85
C THR A 13 -38.41 -36.06 -5.37
N GLY A 14 -38.36 -36.61 -6.61
CA GLY A 14 -37.12 -36.93 -7.30
C GLY A 14 -36.26 -35.70 -7.54
N GLY A 15 -36.87 -34.60 -7.98
CA GLY A 15 -36.18 -33.32 -8.17
C GLY A 15 -35.60 -32.73 -6.90
N MET A 16 -36.38 -32.76 -5.79
CA MET A 16 -35.90 -32.32 -4.48
C MET A 16 -34.73 -33.19 -3.97
N LEU A 17 -34.85 -34.51 -4.08
CA LEU A 17 -33.80 -35.44 -3.67
C LEU A 17 -32.52 -35.23 -4.48
N PHE A 18 -32.64 -34.99 -5.77
CA PHE A 18 -31.50 -34.69 -6.66
C PHE A 18 -30.82 -33.39 -6.28
N THR A 19 -31.57 -32.33 -5.96
CA THR A 19 -31.03 -31.05 -5.55
C THR A 19 -30.27 -31.17 -4.20
N VAL A 20 -30.83 -31.91 -3.23
CA VAL A 20 -30.17 -32.16 -1.95
C VAL A 20 -28.90 -33.00 -2.12
N LEU A 21 -28.95 -34.06 -2.94
CA LEU A 21 -27.80 -34.90 -3.21
C LEU A 21 -26.67 -34.12 -3.95
N PHE A 22 -27.05 -33.25 -4.89
CA PHE A 22 -26.10 -32.38 -5.59
C PHE A 22 -25.48 -31.34 -4.66
N GLY A 23 -26.26 -30.79 -3.73
CA GLY A 23 -25.75 -29.89 -2.67
C GLY A 23 -24.75 -30.59 -1.75
N ILE A 24 -25.11 -31.81 -1.27
CA ILE A 24 -24.20 -32.61 -0.45
C ILE A 24 -22.92 -32.99 -1.20
N PHE A 25 -23.05 -33.40 -2.45
CA PHE A 25 -21.90 -33.71 -3.32
C PHE A 25 -20.98 -32.49 -3.52
N GLY A 26 -21.57 -31.30 -3.74
CA GLY A 26 -20.84 -30.04 -3.83
C GLY A 26 -20.04 -29.72 -2.55
N VAL A 27 -20.67 -29.88 -1.38
CA VAL A 27 -20.00 -29.70 -0.09
C VAL A 27 -18.87 -30.71 0.12
N ILE A 28 -19.08 -31.98 -0.26
CA ILE A 28 -18.05 -33.03 -0.14
C ILE A 28 -16.87 -32.73 -1.08
N VAL A 29 -17.13 -32.36 -2.35
CA VAL A 29 -16.08 -32.01 -3.32
C VAL A 29 -15.29 -30.78 -2.85
N PHE A 30 -15.98 -29.75 -2.34
CA PHE A 30 -15.35 -28.56 -1.79
C PHE A 30 -14.48 -28.87 -0.56
N SER A 31 -15.00 -29.70 0.35
CA SER A 31 -14.29 -30.12 1.57
C SER A 31 -13.07 -30.96 1.25
N LEU A 32 -13.20 -31.92 0.30
CA LEU A 32 -12.07 -32.72 -0.19
C LEU A 32 -11.01 -31.87 -0.88
N ARG A 33 -11.44 -30.88 -1.68
CA ARG A 33 -10.52 -29.95 -2.34
C ARG A 33 -9.78 -29.08 -1.33
N ALA A 34 -10.49 -28.60 -0.30
CA ALA A 34 -9.88 -27.86 0.81
C ALA A 34 -8.89 -28.72 1.62
N LEU A 35 -9.25 -30.00 1.85
CA LEU A 35 -8.37 -30.96 2.52
C LEU A 35 -7.12 -31.29 1.67
N LEU A 36 -7.30 -31.50 0.37
CA LEU A 36 -6.18 -31.75 -0.57
C LEU A 36 -5.26 -30.54 -0.68
N VAL A 37 -5.81 -29.31 -0.67
CA VAL A 37 -5.02 -28.08 -0.60
C VAL A 37 -4.25 -28.03 0.71
N LYS A 38 -4.90 -28.27 1.86
CA LYS A 38 -4.20 -28.36 3.16
C LYS A 38 -3.13 -29.46 3.17
N MET A 39 -3.41 -30.62 2.60
CA MET A 39 -2.43 -31.71 2.50
C MET A 39 -1.28 -31.36 1.55
N LYS A 40 -1.54 -30.75 0.38
CA LYS A 40 -0.46 -30.26 -0.50
C LYS A 40 0.45 -29.24 0.20
N PHE A 41 -0.13 -28.32 1.01
CA PHE A 41 0.67 -27.42 1.83
C PHE A 41 1.41 -28.12 2.99
N ALA A 42 0.85 -29.21 3.53
CA ALA A 42 1.51 -29.99 4.56
C ALA A 42 2.60 -30.93 4.00
N VAL A 43 2.39 -31.48 2.80
CA VAL A 43 3.33 -32.43 2.13
C VAL A 43 4.34 -31.71 1.24
N GLY A 44 4.01 -30.52 0.72
CA GLY A 44 4.93 -29.62 0.01
C GLY A 44 5.96 -28.94 0.90
N ARG A 45 6.06 -29.30 2.16
CA ARG A 45 7.22 -29.00 2.99
C ARG A 45 8.41 -29.74 2.38
N ASP A 46 9.18 -28.98 1.61
CA ASP A 46 10.47 -29.41 1.13
C ASP A 46 11.25 -29.93 2.33
N LYS A 47 11.51 -31.24 2.37
CA LYS A 47 12.21 -31.88 3.48
C LYS A 47 13.63 -31.34 3.68
N ASN A 48 14.12 -30.55 2.74
CA ASN A 48 15.39 -29.83 2.78
C ASN A 48 15.28 -28.35 3.16
N ALA A 49 14.10 -27.76 3.16
CA ALA A 49 13.89 -26.50 3.85
C ALA A 49 13.81 -26.80 5.35
N LYS A 50 14.93 -26.80 6.04
CA LYS A 50 14.96 -26.46 7.46
C LYS A 50 14.31 -25.08 7.55
N VAL A 51 12.98 -25.04 7.72
CA VAL A 51 12.30 -23.85 8.23
C VAL A 51 13.03 -23.59 9.54
N SER A 52 13.89 -22.59 9.53
CA SER A 52 14.52 -22.09 10.73
C SER A 52 13.37 -21.90 11.72
N SER A 53 13.37 -22.64 12.81
CA SER A 53 12.40 -22.50 13.90
C SER A 53 12.54 -21.11 14.56
N GLN A 54 13.51 -20.33 14.12
CA GLN A 54 13.83 -19.01 14.60
C GLN A 54 12.86 -18.01 13.99
N LYS A 55 12.20 -17.27 14.85
CA LYS A 55 11.28 -16.18 14.49
C LYS A 55 12.05 -15.07 13.78
N ILE A 56 11.55 -14.60 12.65
CA ILE A 56 12.12 -13.47 11.91
C ILE A 56 11.99 -12.20 12.78
N PRO A 57 13.08 -11.50 13.11
CA PRO A 57 12.98 -10.29 13.93
C PRO A 57 12.13 -9.20 13.26
N LEU A 58 12.40 -8.92 11.98
CA LEU A 58 11.68 -7.95 11.17
C LEU A 58 11.40 -8.51 9.78
N ALA A 59 10.14 -8.55 9.39
CA ALA A 59 9.71 -8.78 8.03
C ALA A 59 9.14 -7.48 7.44
N ILE A 60 9.47 -7.18 6.20
CA ILE A 60 8.88 -6.08 5.43
C ILE A 60 8.14 -6.70 4.25
N PHE A 61 6.89 -6.29 4.02
CA PHE A 61 6.12 -6.78 2.89
C PHE A 61 5.79 -5.67 1.90
N ALA A 62 6.26 -5.84 0.67
CA ALA A 62 5.92 -5.02 -0.49
C ALA A 62 5.10 -5.86 -1.50
N GLU A 63 3.85 -5.50 -1.70
CA GLU A 63 2.97 -6.20 -2.65
C GLU A 63 3.47 -6.06 -4.09
N THR A 64 4.13 -4.95 -4.41
CA THR A 64 4.68 -4.67 -5.74
C THR A 64 5.93 -3.80 -5.65
N LYS A 65 6.86 -3.99 -6.58
CA LYS A 65 8.07 -3.16 -6.73
C LYS A 65 7.78 -1.66 -6.90
N ARG A 66 6.53 -1.27 -7.23
CA ARG A 66 6.13 0.15 -7.33
C ARG A 66 6.31 0.90 -6.01
N TYR A 67 6.27 0.20 -4.88
CA TYR A 67 6.48 0.79 -3.55
C TYR A 67 7.95 0.84 -3.12
N TRP A 68 8.88 0.49 -4.01
CA TRP A 68 10.31 0.50 -3.71
C TRP A 68 10.80 1.84 -3.15
N SER A 69 10.41 2.96 -3.77
CA SER A 69 10.79 4.31 -3.33
C SER A 69 10.38 4.66 -1.90
N ILE A 70 9.37 3.98 -1.35
CA ILE A 70 8.93 4.17 0.03
C ILE A 70 9.82 3.38 0.98
N PHE A 71 10.16 2.14 0.60
CA PHE A 71 10.92 1.24 1.46
C PHE A 71 12.43 1.48 1.38
N GLU A 72 12.99 1.81 0.20
CA GLU A 72 14.42 1.96 0.00
C GLU A 72 15.11 2.84 1.03
N PRO A 73 14.68 4.09 1.30
CA PRO A 73 15.34 4.94 2.28
C PRO A 73 15.28 4.37 3.70
N ILE A 74 14.19 3.67 4.05
CA ILE A 74 14.07 3.01 5.35
C ILE A 74 14.98 1.77 5.41
N LEU A 75 15.08 1.00 4.33
CA LEU A 75 15.99 -0.14 4.23
C LEU A 75 17.45 0.29 4.35
N ASP A 76 17.83 1.39 3.71
CA ASP A 76 19.18 1.95 3.81
C ASP A 76 19.52 2.30 5.27
N GLU A 77 18.59 2.84 6.05
CA GLU A 77 18.77 3.13 7.47
C GLU A 77 18.80 1.85 8.33
N LEU A 78 17.94 0.87 8.05
CA LEU A 78 17.97 -0.43 8.72
C LEU A 78 19.28 -1.18 8.46
N GLU A 79 19.82 -1.11 7.24
CA GLU A 79 21.12 -1.68 6.90
C GLU A 79 22.26 -1.01 7.66
N LYS A 80 22.30 0.33 7.74
CA LYS A 80 23.28 1.09 8.55
C LYS A 80 23.23 0.72 10.03
N LYS A 81 22.02 0.49 10.54
CA LYS A 81 21.76 0.09 11.94
C LYS A 81 21.93 -1.43 12.15
N GLN A 82 22.33 -2.19 11.14
CA GLN A 82 22.59 -3.64 11.17
C GLN A 82 21.37 -4.45 11.66
N GLN A 83 20.16 -4.00 11.31
CA GLN A 83 18.92 -4.69 11.66
C GLN A 83 18.67 -5.88 10.73
N GLU A 84 18.72 -7.09 11.26
CA GLU A 84 18.35 -8.29 10.50
C GLU A 84 16.90 -8.19 10.03
N THR A 85 16.71 -8.22 8.70
CA THR A 85 15.44 -7.98 8.04
C THR A 85 15.22 -8.95 6.89
N VAL A 86 14.00 -9.43 6.73
CA VAL A 86 13.57 -10.17 5.53
C VAL A 86 12.58 -9.29 4.76
N TYR A 87 12.97 -8.90 3.54
CA TYR A 87 12.11 -8.15 2.63
C TYR A 87 11.36 -9.11 1.71
N LEU A 88 10.06 -9.16 1.86
CA LEU A 88 9.14 -10.06 1.17
C LEU A 88 8.46 -9.29 0.02
N THR A 89 8.56 -9.78 -1.20
CA THR A 89 7.98 -9.11 -2.37
C THR A 89 7.21 -10.08 -3.27
N CYS A 90 6.17 -9.55 -3.95
CA CYS A 90 5.46 -10.28 -5.01
C CYS A 90 5.99 -9.94 -6.42
N SER A 91 7.06 -9.15 -6.54
CA SER A 91 7.70 -8.82 -7.82
C SER A 91 9.00 -9.60 -7.96
N GLU A 92 9.12 -10.42 -9.01
CA GLU A 92 10.30 -11.25 -9.26
C GLU A 92 11.54 -10.42 -9.60
N ASP A 93 11.33 -9.25 -10.20
CA ASP A 93 12.37 -8.29 -10.60
C ASP A 93 12.46 -7.08 -9.65
N ASP A 94 12.08 -7.25 -8.38
CA ASP A 94 12.17 -6.20 -7.36
C ASP A 94 13.62 -5.72 -7.18
N PRO A 95 13.84 -4.39 -7.05
CA PRO A 95 15.17 -3.82 -6.88
C PRO A 95 15.96 -4.37 -5.68
N ILE A 96 15.29 -4.89 -4.65
CA ILE A 96 15.92 -5.52 -3.48
C ILE A 96 16.96 -6.59 -3.87
N PHE A 97 16.68 -7.35 -4.94
CA PHE A 97 17.57 -8.43 -5.38
C PHE A 97 18.89 -7.94 -5.97
N LYS A 98 19.01 -6.63 -6.27
CA LYS A 98 20.21 -6.00 -6.86
C LYS A 98 20.99 -5.12 -5.87
N LYS A 99 20.41 -4.83 -4.68
CA LYS A 99 20.97 -3.86 -3.71
C LYS A 99 22.22 -4.35 -2.99
N GLY A 100 22.39 -5.66 -2.79
CA GLY A 100 23.56 -6.21 -2.12
C GLY A 100 23.68 -5.89 -0.62
N TYR A 101 22.58 -5.68 0.08
CA TYR A 101 22.55 -5.48 1.53
C TYR A 101 23.13 -6.67 2.28
N LYS A 102 23.78 -6.42 3.40
CA LYS A 102 24.39 -7.45 4.26
C LYS A 102 23.40 -7.99 5.30
N TYR A 103 22.58 -7.12 5.86
CA TYR A 103 21.65 -7.45 6.95
C TYR A 103 20.21 -7.62 6.46
N ILE A 104 19.94 -7.32 5.19
CA ILE A 104 18.60 -7.40 4.61
C ILE A 104 18.60 -8.44 3.49
N LYS A 105 17.71 -9.43 3.63
CA LYS A 105 17.54 -10.49 2.64
C LYS A 105 16.22 -10.32 1.89
N GLY A 106 16.28 -10.20 0.57
CA GLY A 106 15.10 -10.24 -0.31
C GLY A 106 14.58 -11.67 -0.51
N GLU A 107 13.25 -11.83 -0.49
CA GLU A 107 12.59 -13.11 -0.77
C GLU A 107 11.35 -12.88 -1.66
N TYR A 108 11.28 -13.61 -2.78
CA TYR A 108 10.11 -13.62 -3.65
C TYR A 108 9.04 -14.59 -3.13
N LEU A 109 7.86 -14.07 -2.84
CA LEU A 109 6.75 -14.87 -2.32
C LEU A 109 5.96 -15.62 -3.40
N GLY A 110 6.01 -15.16 -4.64
CA GLY A 110 5.08 -15.48 -5.69
C GLY A 110 3.95 -14.47 -5.77
N GLU A 111 2.96 -14.72 -6.60
CA GLU A 111 1.85 -13.80 -6.86
C GLU A 111 0.53 -14.26 -6.24
N GLY A 112 -0.37 -13.31 -5.98
CA GLY A 112 -1.74 -13.52 -5.57
C GLY A 112 -1.88 -14.45 -4.35
N ASN A 113 -2.77 -15.44 -4.44
CA ASN A 113 -3.08 -16.36 -3.33
C ASN A 113 -1.87 -17.14 -2.80
N LYS A 114 -0.84 -17.36 -3.62
CA LYS A 114 0.39 -18.05 -3.19
C LYS A 114 1.17 -17.20 -2.19
N ALA A 115 1.30 -15.91 -2.46
CA ALA A 115 1.96 -14.97 -1.57
C ALA A 115 1.18 -14.81 -0.25
N TYR A 116 -0.13 -14.58 -0.33
CA TYR A 116 -0.97 -14.45 0.87
C TYR A 116 -0.96 -15.72 1.73
N SER A 117 -0.92 -16.91 1.13
CA SER A 117 -0.80 -18.16 1.92
C SER A 117 0.48 -18.22 2.73
N LYS A 118 1.60 -17.70 2.21
CA LYS A 118 2.88 -17.64 2.95
C LYS A 118 2.82 -16.57 4.04
N LEU A 119 2.26 -15.40 3.75
CA LEU A 119 2.08 -14.30 4.72
C LEU A 119 1.18 -14.71 5.89
N ASN A 120 0.09 -15.45 5.61
CA ASN A 120 -0.85 -15.93 6.64
C ASN A 120 -0.22 -16.95 7.61
N MET A 121 0.94 -17.52 7.24
CA MET A 121 1.72 -18.45 8.08
C MET A 121 3.08 -17.87 8.49
N LEU A 122 3.31 -16.59 8.25
CA LEU A 122 4.59 -15.94 8.57
C LEU A 122 4.84 -15.98 10.08
N ASN A 123 6.09 -16.27 10.48
CA ASN A 123 6.55 -16.23 11.87
C ASN A 123 7.56 -15.09 12.03
N ALA A 124 7.10 -13.92 12.49
CA ALA A 124 7.94 -12.75 12.67
C ALA A 124 7.59 -11.98 13.96
N SER A 125 8.54 -11.25 14.52
CA SER A 125 8.25 -10.36 15.64
C SER A 125 7.50 -9.12 15.15
N VAL A 126 7.98 -8.51 14.07
CA VAL A 126 7.33 -7.37 13.43
C VAL A 126 7.14 -7.65 11.95
N LEU A 127 5.96 -7.31 11.42
CA LEU A 127 5.72 -7.16 9.99
C LEU A 127 5.38 -5.70 9.67
N PHE A 128 6.17 -5.08 8.82
CA PHE A 128 6.00 -3.72 8.34
C PHE A 128 5.55 -3.73 6.87
N SER A 129 4.51 -2.96 6.53
CA SER A 129 3.97 -2.91 5.17
C SER A 129 3.25 -1.60 4.86
N THR A 130 3.09 -1.31 3.56
CA THR A 130 2.22 -0.24 3.05
C THR A 130 0.93 -0.76 2.41
N THR A 131 0.72 -2.09 2.36
CA THR A 131 -0.48 -2.72 1.79
C THR A 131 -1.64 -2.62 2.76
N PRO A 132 -2.78 -1.99 2.39
CA PRO A 132 -3.96 -1.91 3.26
C PRO A 132 -4.72 -3.23 3.31
N SER A 133 -5.82 -3.25 4.08
CA SER A 133 -6.79 -4.33 4.14
C SER A 133 -6.25 -5.66 4.70
N LEU A 134 -5.27 -5.56 5.61
CA LEU A 134 -4.86 -6.67 6.45
C LEU A 134 -6.08 -7.25 7.19
N ASP A 135 -6.24 -8.57 7.16
CA ASP A 135 -7.32 -9.36 7.76
C ASP A 135 -8.74 -9.10 7.21
N VAL A 136 -8.89 -8.19 6.25
CA VAL A 136 -10.18 -7.90 5.60
C VAL A 136 -10.47 -8.94 4.49
N PHE A 137 -9.53 -9.16 3.59
CA PHE A 137 -9.71 -10.08 2.44
C PHE A 137 -8.84 -11.35 2.57
N GLN A 138 -8.04 -11.67 1.56
CA GLN A 138 -7.24 -12.90 1.48
C GLN A 138 -5.99 -12.86 2.36
N TRP A 139 -5.41 -11.69 2.57
CA TRP A 139 -4.29 -11.52 3.47
C TRP A 139 -4.79 -11.47 4.91
N LYS A 140 -4.61 -12.57 5.64
CA LYS A 140 -5.02 -12.71 7.05
C LYS A 140 -3.85 -12.47 7.99
N ARG A 141 -4.16 -11.97 9.20
CA ARG A 141 -3.14 -11.88 10.25
C ARG A 141 -2.60 -13.27 10.60
N SER A 142 -1.29 -13.43 10.56
CA SER A 142 -0.65 -14.63 11.11
C SER A 142 -0.69 -14.59 12.64
N LYS A 143 -1.03 -15.73 13.26
CA LYS A 143 -1.01 -15.87 14.72
C LYS A 143 0.38 -15.82 15.34
N THR A 144 1.41 -15.90 14.53
CA THR A 144 2.83 -15.94 14.92
C THR A 144 3.59 -14.66 14.55
N VAL A 145 2.88 -13.62 14.10
CA VAL A 145 3.40 -12.25 14.00
C VAL A 145 2.90 -11.47 15.19
N ASP A 146 3.83 -10.87 15.96
CA ASP A 146 3.47 -10.19 17.22
C ASP A 146 2.96 -8.76 17.00
N CYS A 147 3.49 -8.04 15.97
CA CYS A 147 3.12 -6.65 15.69
C CYS A 147 3.11 -6.36 14.18
N TYR A 148 2.05 -5.73 13.71
CA TYR A 148 1.89 -5.24 12.33
C TYR A 148 1.97 -3.73 12.30
N ILE A 149 2.94 -3.18 11.56
CA ILE A 149 3.14 -1.74 11.39
C ILE A 149 2.74 -1.34 9.98
N HIS A 150 1.98 -0.26 9.85
CA HIS A 150 1.60 0.31 8.57
C HIS A 150 2.27 1.65 8.31
N ILE A 151 2.66 1.90 7.05
CA ILE A 151 3.05 3.21 6.54
C ILE A 151 2.22 3.55 5.31
N MET A 152 1.82 4.81 5.17
CA MET A 152 1.15 5.28 3.96
C MET A 152 2.10 5.27 2.76
N HIS A 153 1.60 4.88 1.60
CA HIS A 153 2.38 4.89 0.35
C HIS A 153 2.40 6.26 -0.36
N ALA A 154 1.70 7.24 0.17
CA ALA A 154 1.65 8.61 -0.33
C ALA A 154 1.33 9.57 0.81
N ALA A 155 1.66 10.84 0.62
CA ALA A 155 1.29 11.93 1.50
C ALA A 155 -0.22 12.23 1.34
N LYS A 156 -1.08 11.53 2.08
CA LYS A 156 -2.54 11.63 2.01
C LYS A 156 -3.21 11.17 3.31
N ASP A 157 -4.53 11.33 3.37
CA ASP A 157 -5.34 10.86 4.49
C ASP A 157 -5.35 9.34 4.61
N ILE A 158 -5.30 8.84 5.84
CA ILE A 158 -5.42 7.42 6.12
C ILE A 158 -6.84 6.91 5.82
N THR A 159 -7.82 7.79 5.90
CA THR A 159 -9.23 7.52 5.62
C THR A 159 -9.55 7.32 4.14
N LEU A 160 -8.61 7.64 3.24
CA LEU A 160 -8.74 7.37 1.80
C LEU A 160 -8.39 5.92 1.42
N TYR A 161 -8.17 5.04 2.36
CA TYR A 161 -8.23 3.60 2.12
C TYR A 161 -9.69 3.12 2.09
N ARG A 162 -9.93 2.01 1.38
CA ARG A 162 -11.24 1.33 1.43
C ARG A 162 -11.57 0.93 2.86
N MET A 163 -12.87 0.86 3.17
CA MET A 163 -13.37 0.56 4.52
C MET A 163 -12.62 -0.58 5.19
N PHE A 164 -12.28 -0.34 6.47
CA PHE A 164 -11.51 -1.26 7.32
C PHE A 164 -10.06 -1.47 6.87
N GLY A 165 -9.56 -0.59 5.99
CA GLY A 165 -8.24 -0.75 5.35
C GLY A 165 -7.09 -0.82 6.34
N THR A 166 -7.22 -0.20 7.51
CA THR A 166 -6.16 -0.12 8.52
C THR A 166 -6.55 -0.69 9.89
N ASP A 167 -7.77 -1.22 10.05
CA ASP A 167 -8.34 -1.62 11.34
C ASP A 167 -7.52 -2.69 12.06
N HIS A 168 -6.87 -3.56 11.34
CA HIS A 168 -6.14 -4.70 11.88
C HIS A 168 -4.62 -4.49 12.01
N TYR A 169 -4.13 -3.26 11.86
CA TYR A 169 -2.75 -2.90 12.17
C TYR A 169 -2.61 -2.54 13.65
N ASP A 170 -1.46 -2.85 14.24
CA ASP A 170 -1.18 -2.59 15.65
C ASP A 170 -0.51 -1.23 15.87
N ALA A 171 0.17 -0.72 14.82
CA ALA A 171 0.95 0.50 14.88
C ALA A 171 1.07 1.19 13.51
N PHE A 172 1.36 2.50 13.54
CA PHE A 172 1.45 3.33 12.36
C PHE A 172 2.73 4.17 12.32
N ILE A 173 3.29 4.33 11.13
CA ILE A 173 4.23 5.39 10.80
C ILE A 173 3.46 6.47 10.05
N LEU A 174 3.38 7.66 10.64
CA LEU A 174 2.54 8.76 10.18
C LEU A 174 3.39 9.91 9.65
N SER A 175 2.82 10.63 8.70
CA SER A 175 3.44 11.77 8.03
C SER A 175 3.12 13.12 8.67
N GLY A 176 1.97 13.23 9.36
CA GLY A 176 1.50 14.44 10.01
C GLY A 176 0.45 14.19 11.09
N GLU A 177 0.20 15.20 11.92
CA GLU A 177 -0.69 15.09 13.09
C GLU A 177 -2.17 14.87 12.72
N TYR A 178 -2.62 15.35 11.56
CA TYR A 178 -3.99 15.16 11.11
C TYR A 178 -4.38 13.67 10.98
N GLN A 179 -3.42 12.79 10.65
CA GLN A 179 -3.65 11.35 10.56
C GLN A 179 -3.91 10.74 11.96
N ILE A 180 -3.35 11.32 13.02
CA ILE A 180 -3.62 10.86 14.40
C ILE A 180 -5.09 11.05 14.73
N LYS A 181 -5.64 12.23 14.42
CA LYS A 181 -7.06 12.53 14.62
C LYS A 181 -7.94 11.50 13.92
N GLN A 182 -7.67 11.24 12.63
CA GLN A 182 -8.40 10.27 11.83
C GLN A 182 -8.35 8.85 12.42
N ILE A 183 -7.19 8.40 12.88
CA ILE A 183 -7.06 7.08 13.54
C ILE A 183 -7.88 7.03 14.81
N ARG A 184 -7.82 8.07 15.66
CA ARG A 184 -8.57 8.10 16.93
C ARG A 184 -10.08 8.10 16.73
N GLU A 185 -10.56 8.88 15.76
CA GLU A 185 -11.98 8.89 15.40
C GLU A 185 -12.46 7.51 14.89
N LEU A 186 -11.71 6.86 14.01
CA LEU A 186 -12.05 5.50 13.55
C LEU A 186 -12.00 4.47 14.68
N GLU A 187 -11.03 4.58 15.59
CA GLU A 187 -10.95 3.71 16.79
C GLU A 187 -12.19 3.85 17.67
N GLU A 188 -12.60 5.08 17.96
CA GLU A 188 -13.76 5.38 18.77
C GLU A 188 -15.06 4.86 18.12
N MET A 189 -15.28 5.23 16.85
CA MET A 189 -16.49 4.87 16.11
C MET A 189 -16.66 3.36 15.92
N ARG A 190 -15.57 2.61 15.82
CA ARG A 190 -15.58 1.16 15.58
C ARG A 190 -15.30 0.31 16.80
N GLY A 191 -15.07 0.94 17.96
CA GLY A 191 -14.72 0.23 19.20
C GLY A 191 -13.40 -0.54 19.09
N LEU A 192 -12.43 -0.01 18.32
CA LEU A 192 -11.12 -0.63 18.16
C LEU A 192 -10.22 -0.29 19.35
N PRO A 193 -9.23 -1.14 19.66
CA PRO A 193 -8.22 -0.79 20.65
C PRO A 193 -7.38 0.40 20.17
N GLN A 194 -6.93 1.21 21.12
CA GLN A 194 -6.01 2.29 20.81
C GLN A 194 -4.68 1.73 20.28
N ARG A 195 -4.31 2.13 19.07
CA ARG A 195 -3.11 1.66 18.37
C ARG A 195 -1.96 2.64 18.58
N ASP A 196 -0.75 2.12 18.49
CA ASP A 196 0.46 2.94 18.62
C ASP A 196 0.82 3.66 17.32
N TYR A 197 1.62 4.73 17.40
CA TYR A 197 2.09 5.45 16.22
C TYR A 197 3.41 6.19 16.49
N ALA A 198 4.10 6.53 15.40
CA ALA A 198 5.18 7.48 15.40
C ALA A 198 5.01 8.50 14.27
N LEU A 199 5.21 9.77 14.57
CA LEU A 199 5.30 10.84 13.59
C LEU A 199 6.72 10.86 13.02
N CYS A 200 6.89 10.26 11.82
CA CYS A 200 8.18 10.12 11.18
C CYS A 200 8.35 11.02 9.95
N GLY A 201 7.26 11.36 9.27
CA GLY A 201 7.30 12.10 8.00
C GLY A 201 7.19 11.19 6.79
N VAL A 202 7.73 11.64 5.65
CA VAL A 202 7.56 10.96 4.35
C VAL A 202 8.92 10.69 3.73
N PRO A 203 9.50 9.49 3.92
CA PRO A 203 10.87 9.16 3.51
C PRO A 203 11.18 9.41 2.03
N TYR A 204 10.26 9.08 1.12
CA TYR A 204 10.49 9.27 -0.31
C TYR A 204 10.50 10.74 -0.71
N LEU A 205 9.75 11.62 -0.02
CA LEU A 205 9.82 13.07 -0.27
C LEU A 205 11.18 13.65 0.17
N ASP A 206 11.76 13.14 1.25
CA ASP A 206 13.12 13.51 1.66
C ASP A 206 14.15 13.16 0.57
N VAL A 207 14.01 11.99 -0.05
CA VAL A 207 14.86 11.58 -1.17
C VAL A 207 14.68 12.49 -2.37
N MET A 208 13.42 12.81 -2.72
CA MET A 208 13.14 13.74 -3.82
C MET A 208 13.70 15.14 -3.56
N LYS A 209 13.52 15.66 -2.33
CA LYS A 209 14.07 16.95 -1.93
C LYS A 209 15.59 16.98 -2.06
N LYS A 210 16.27 15.95 -1.59
CA LYS A 210 17.73 15.82 -1.74
C LYS A 210 18.15 15.82 -3.21
N ARG A 211 17.43 15.10 -4.08
CA ARG A 211 17.67 15.11 -5.53
C ARG A 211 17.52 16.52 -6.13
N VAL A 212 16.53 17.31 -5.69
CA VAL A 212 16.35 18.72 -6.11
C VAL A 212 17.56 19.56 -5.71
N GLU A 213 18.03 19.42 -4.47
CA GLU A 213 19.21 20.14 -3.96
C GLU A 213 20.49 19.76 -4.74
N GLU A 214 20.68 18.47 -5.04
CA GLU A 214 21.82 17.97 -5.81
C GLU A 214 21.78 18.37 -7.29
N ALA A 215 20.60 18.45 -7.89
CA ALA A 215 20.43 18.84 -9.30
C ALA A 215 20.60 20.35 -9.55
N GLY A 216 20.50 21.17 -8.49
CA GLY A 216 20.63 22.63 -8.57
C GLY A 216 19.49 23.32 -9.33
N GLU A 217 19.74 24.56 -9.72
CA GLU A 217 18.74 25.38 -10.42
C GLU A 217 18.40 24.85 -11.82
N VAL A 218 17.16 25.02 -12.24
CA VAL A 218 16.73 24.74 -13.60
C VAL A 218 17.19 25.90 -14.51
N PRO A 219 17.92 25.61 -15.61
CA PRO A 219 18.29 26.67 -16.54
C PRO A 219 17.06 27.40 -17.09
N PRO A 220 17.18 28.66 -17.48
CA PRO A 220 16.09 29.38 -18.15
C PRO A 220 15.51 28.58 -19.33
N HIS A 221 14.21 28.41 -19.35
CA HIS A 221 13.48 27.66 -20.37
C HIS A 221 12.14 28.33 -20.68
N GLU A 222 11.48 27.90 -21.74
CA GLU A 222 10.13 28.32 -22.05
C GLU A 222 9.13 27.80 -21.00
N ARG A 223 8.08 28.57 -20.71
CA ARG A 223 7.05 28.17 -19.76
C ARG A 223 6.47 26.81 -20.10
N THR A 224 6.59 25.87 -19.17
CA THR A 224 6.26 24.48 -19.37
C THR A 224 5.11 24.06 -18.48
N VAL A 225 4.04 23.55 -19.09
CA VAL A 225 2.84 23.01 -18.42
C VAL A 225 2.92 21.49 -18.43
N LEU A 226 2.79 20.88 -17.28
CA LEU A 226 2.70 19.43 -17.12
C LEU A 226 1.24 19.04 -16.87
N LEU A 227 0.63 18.30 -17.78
CA LEU A 227 -0.66 17.63 -17.57
C LEU A 227 -0.41 16.20 -17.11
N ALA A 228 -0.64 15.93 -15.84
CA ALA A 228 -0.42 14.61 -15.23
C ALA A 228 -1.72 14.05 -14.63
N PRO A 229 -2.59 13.46 -15.47
CA PRO A 229 -3.88 12.92 -15.07
C PRO A 229 -3.75 11.65 -14.25
N SER A 230 -4.72 11.39 -13.36
CA SER A 230 -5.03 10.05 -12.87
C SER A 230 -5.76 9.25 -13.96
N TRP A 231 -6.18 8.05 -13.63
CA TRP A 231 -6.88 7.14 -14.51
C TRP A 231 -8.34 6.92 -14.07
N GLY A 232 -9.17 6.45 -15.01
CA GLY A 232 -10.58 6.13 -14.79
C GLY A 232 -11.53 7.24 -15.24
N GLU A 233 -12.84 6.96 -15.17
CA GLU A 233 -13.89 7.84 -15.69
C GLU A 233 -13.89 9.26 -15.07
N SER A 234 -13.47 9.37 -13.81
CA SER A 234 -13.32 10.66 -13.11
C SER A 234 -12.01 11.38 -13.42
N GLY A 235 -11.09 10.76 -14.14
CA GLY A 235 -9.80 11.34 -14.51
C GLY A 235 -9.93 12.49 -15.49
N ILE A 236 -8.98 13.42 -15.44
CA ILE A 236 -9.02 14.67 -16.23
C ILE A 236 -9.07 14.43 -17.75
N LEU A 237 -8.36 13.40 -18.26
CA LEU A 237 -8.40 13.06 -19.68
C LEU A 237 -9.75 12.45 -20.10
N SER A 238 -10.40 11.70 -19.23
CA SER A 238 -11.73 11.14 -19.52
C SER A 238 -12.82 12.23 -19.50
N ARG A 239 -12.67 13.26 -18.64
CA ARG A 239 -13.65 14.35 -18.49
C ARG A 239 -13.50 15.45 -19.54
N PHE A 240 -12.30 15.94 -19.74
CA PHE A 240 -12.04 17.10 -20.61
C PHE A 240 -11.44 16.69 -21.96
N GLY A 241 -10.77 15.54 -22.02
CA GLY A 241 -10.30 14.92 -23.25
C GLY A 241 -9.54 15.83 -24.22
N GLU A 242 -9.97 15.82 -25.45
CA GLU A 242 -9.35 16.55 -26.55
C GLU A 242 -9.48 18.07 -26.38
N GLU A 243 -10.60 18.54 -25.84
CA GLU A 243 -10.84 19.98 -25.66
C GLU A 243 -9.78 20.64 -24.77
N LEU A 244 -9.42 20.01 -23.66
CA LEU A 244 -8.38 20.51 -22.77
C LEU A 244 -7.01 20.57 -23.46
N ILE A 245 -6.65 19.52 -24.20
CA ILE A 245 -5.36 19.47 -24.92
C ILE A 245 -5.33 20.56 -26.00
N ASP A 246 -6.42 20.71 -26.78
CA ASP A 246 -6.54 21.75 -27.80
C ASP A 246 -6.39 23.15 -27.16
N ASN A 247 -7.08 23.42 -26.05
CA ASN A 247 -6.98 24.69 -25.32
C ASN A 247 -5.56 24.91 -24.77
N LEU A 248 -4.89 23.89 -24.24
CA LEU A 248 -3.52 23.98 -23.74
C LEU A 248 -2.51 24.28 -24.87
N ILE A 249 -2.69 23.69 -26.05
CA ILE A 249 -1.85 23.98 -27.23
C ILE A 249 -1.98 25.46 -27.63
N THR A 250 -3.19 26.04 -27.55
CA THR A 250 -3.40 27.45 -27.93
C THR A 250 -2.74 28.44 -26.98
N THR A 251 -2.32 28.02 -25.78
CA THR A 251 -1.61 28.89 -24.83
C THR A 251 -0.25 29.35 -25.34
N GLY A 252 0.36 28.57 -26.25
CA GLY A 252 1.72 28.77 -26.72
C GLY A 252 2.81 28.33 -25.72
N TYR A 253 2.41 27.71 -24.59
CA TYR A 253 3.34 27.11 -23.62
C TYR A 253 3.78 25.71 -24.07
N LYS A 254 4.94 25.30 -23.67
CA LYS A 254 5.39 23.91 -23.85
C LYS A 254 4.47 22.98 -23.06
N LEU A 255 3.85 22.04 -23.74
CA LEU A 255 2.93 21.07 -23.12
C LEU A 255 3.56 19.69 -23.02
N ILE A 256 3.65 19.19 -21.80
CA ILE A 256 4.02 17.81 -21.51
C ILE A 256 2.79 17.10 -20.94
N VAL A 257 2.41 15.97 -21.54
CA VAL A 257 1.35 15.10 -21.03
C VAL A 257 1.98 13.83 -20.50
N ARG A 258 1.73 13.54 -19.22
CA ARG A 258 2.24 12.36 -18.53
C ARG A 258 1.08 11.53 -17.97
N PRO A 259 0.50 10.61 -18.75
CA PRO A 259 -0.57 9.74 -18.28
C PRO A 259 -0.10 8.87 -17.11
N HIS A 260 -1.02 8.55 -16.22
CA HIS A 260 -0.76 7.58 -15.17
C HIS A 260 -0.38 6.22 -15.78
N PRO A 261 0.61 5.47 -15.25
CA PRO A 261 0.99 4.18 -15.80
C PRO A 261 -0.17 3.18 -15.97
N GLN A 262 -1.17 3.23 -15.06
CA GLN A 262 -2.36 2.40 -15.14
C GLN A 262 -3.25 2.71 -16.37
N SER A 263 -3.24 3.97 -16.86
CA SER A 263 -4.03 4.37 -18.04
C SER A 263 -3.64 3.60 -19.29
N PHE A 264 -2.37 3.20 -19.44
CA PHE A 264 -1.91 2.40 -20.58
C PHE A 264 -2.51 1.01 -20.64
N ASP A 265 -2.98 0.49 -19.50
CA ASP A 265 -3.63 -0.81 -19.40
C ASP A 265 -5.17 -0.68 -19.47
N VAL A 266 -5.74 0.26 -18.69
CA VAL A 266 -7.20 0.33 -18.49
C VAL A 266 -7.92 1.33 -19.40
N GLU A 267 -7.20 2.32 -19.95
CA GLU A 267 -7.73 3.36 -20.83
C GLU A 267 -7.02 3.39 -22.19
N LYS A 268 -6.54 2.24 -22.62
CA LYS A 268 -5.69 2.09 -23.81
C LYS A 268 -6.29 2.75 -25.04
N GLU A 269 -7.58 2.55 -25.31
CA GLU A 269 -8.27 3.11 -26.49
C GLU A 269 -8.29 4.64 -26.46
N LEU A 270 -8.54 5.24 -25.28
CA LEU A 270 -8.51 6.69 -25.11
C LEU A 270 -7.10 7.24 -25.37
N LEU A 271 -6.09 6.64 -24.76
CA LEU A 271 -4.69 7.09 -24.92
C LEU A 271 -4.21 6.92 -26.36
N ASP A 272 -4.46 5.77 -26.99
CA ASP A 272 -4.05 5.52 -28.38
C ASP A 272 -4.67 6.57 -29.32
N ARG A 273 -5.93 6.94 -29.12
CA ARG A 273 -6.63 7.98 -29.88
C ARG A 273 -5.99 9.35 -29.67
N LEU A 274 -5.79 9.76 -28.39
CA LEU A 274 -5.21 11.06 -28.07
C LEU A 274 -3.78 11.18 -28.58
N MET A 275 -2.95 10.18 -28.35
CA MET A 275 -1.56 10.17 -28.80
C MET A 275 -1.41 10.13 -30.30
N SER A 276 -2.34 9.48 -31.01
CA SER A 276 -2.40 9.47 -32.48
C SER A 276 -2.79 10.85 -33.03
N LYS A 277 -3.75 11.51 -32.39
CA LYS A 277 -4.19 12.87 -32.78
C LYS A 277 -3.12 13.92 -32.49
N TYR A 278 -2.47 13.84 -31.34
CA TYR A 278 -1.47 14.79 -30.87
C TYR A 278 -0.05 14.21 -30.93
N ASN A 279 0.35 13.78 -32.13
CA ASN A 279 1.65 13.15 -32.38
C ASN A 279 2.76 14.13 -32.82
N ASP A 280 2.46 15.43 -32.89
CA ASP A 280 3.40 16.50 -33.19
C ASP A 280 4.14 16.91 -31.90
N GLU A 281 5.37 16.40 -31.71
CA GLU A 281 6.18 16.66 -30.51
C GLU A 281 6.53 18.13 -30.31
N SER A 282 6.41 18.97 -31.35
CA SER A 282 6.56 20.42 -31.22
C SER A 282 5.41 21.08 -30.47
N LYS A 283 4.27 20.40 -30.32
CA LYS A 283 3.06 20.87 -29.64
C LYS A 283 2.79 20.12 -28.35
N VAL A 284 2.94 18.79 -28.36
CA VAL A 284 2.64 17.93 -27.22
C VAL A 284 3.72 16.87 -27.05
N ILE A 285 4.37 16.87 -25.91
CA ILE A 285 5.34 15.85 -25.53
C ILE A 285 4.68 14.82 -24.62
N TRP A 286 4.61 13.56 -25.06
CA TRP A 286 4.09 12.46 -24.27
C TRP A 286 5.20 11.84 -23.42
N ASN A 287 5.23 12.16 -22.11
CA ASN A 287 6.22 11.62 -21.19
C ASN A 287 5.81 10.23 -20.68
N ARG A 288 6.70 9.24 -20.84
CA ARG A 288 6.52 7.84 -20.39
C ARG A 288 7.67 7.35 -19.51
N ASP A 289 8.50 8.25 -19.02
CA ASP A 289 9.64 7.89 -18.18
C ASP A 289 9.16 7.17 -16.92
N ILE A 290 9.93 6.19 -16.46
CA ILE A 290 9.63 5.49 -15.20
C ILE A 290 9.76 6.46 -14.03
N ASP A 291 10.83 7.27 -14.02
CA ASP A 291 11.08 8.32 -13.04
C ASP A 291 10.40 9.63 -13.45
N ASN A 292 9.66 10.26 -12.55
CA ASN A 292 8.97 11.52 -12.78
C ASN A 292 9.80 12.76 -12.39
N PHE A 293 10.99 12.58 -11.82
CA PHE A 293 11.76 13.66 -11.22
C PHE A 293 12.06 14.81 -12.19
N GLU A 294 12.65 14.50 -13.35
CA GLU A 294 13.07 15.54 -14.30
C GLU A 294 11.87 16.28 -14.92
N VAL A 295 10.79 15.57 -15.23
CA VAL A 295 9.60 16.23 -15.79
C VAL A 295 8.93 17.14 -14.78
N LEU A 296 8.89 16.77 -13.49
CA LEU A 296 8.39 17.65 -12.42
C LEU A 296 9.32 18.85 -12.22
N ARG A 297 10.63 18.62 -12.21
CA ARG A 297 11.63 19.66 -12.01
C ARG A 297 11.58 20.73 -13.12
N GLN A 298 11.42 20.31 -14.37
CA GLN A 298 11.44 21.20 -15.54
C GLN A 298 10.09 21.88 -15.82
N SER A 299 9.01 21.47 -15.19
CA SER A 299 7.68 22.07 -15.38
C SER A 299 7.45 23.26 -14.43
N ASP A 300 6.77 24.29 -14.88
CA ASP A 300 6.47 25.51 -14.08
C ASP A 300 5.14 25.39 -13.34
N ILE A 301 4.21 24.62 -13.89
CA ILE A 301 2.90 24.36 -13.31
C ILE A 301 2.45 22.95 -13.63
N LEU A 302 1.75 22.33 -12.69
CA LEU A 302 1.13 21.02 -12.85
C LEU A 302 -0.38 21.16 -12.93
N ILE A 303 -0.99 20.54 -13.94
CA ILE A 303 -2.45 20.33 -14.03
C ILE A 303 -2.72 18.87 -13.76
N SER A 304 -3.52 18.58 -12.74
CA SER A 304 -3.85 17.21 -12.34
C SER A 304 -5.24 17.14 -11.67
N ASP A 305 -5.63 15.95 -11.27
CA ASP A 305 -6.92 15.72 -10.61
C ASP A 305 -6.71 15.28 -9.14
N PHE A 306 -6.78 13.99 -8.84
CA PHE A 306 -6.61 13.44 -7.47
C PHE A 306 -5.32 12.63 -7.30
N SER A 307 -4.34 12.85 -8.15
CA SER A 307 -3.05 12.15 -8.12
C SER A 307 -2.14 12.65 -6.99
N GLY A 308 -1.45 11.73 -6.33
CA GLY A 308 -0.44 12.05 -5.31
C GLY A 308 0.70 12.94 -5.83
N VAL A 309 0.95 12.96 -7.14
CA VAL A 309 1.98 13.78 -7.78
C VAL A 309 1.77 15.28 -7.56
N MET A 310 0.51 15.73 -7.31
CA MET A 310 0.23 17.13 -6.96
C MET A 310 0.97 17.56 -5.69
N PHE A 311 0.99 16.69 -4.69
CA PHE A 311 1.67 16.98 -3.42
C PHE A 311 3.19 16.91 -3.57
N GLU A 312 3.72 15.97 -4.37
CA GLU A 312 5.13 15.95 -4.73
C GLU A 312 5.54 17.26 -5.40
N PHE A 313 4.77 17.70 -6.40
CA PHE A 313 5.04 18.93 -7.15
C PHE A 313 4.96 20.17 -6.27
N ALA A 314 3.89 20.31 -5.49
CA ALA A 314 3.68 21.47 -4.64
C ALA A 314 4.69 21.55 -3.48
N MET A 315 4.98 20.41 -2.83
CA MET A 315 5.79 20.43 -1.60
C MET A 315 7.28 20.31 -1.84
N VAL A 316 7.72 19.49 -2.83
CA VAL A 316 9.14 19.25 -3.09
C VAL A 316 9.71 20.29 -4.04
N PHE A 317 9.00 20.58 -5.15
CA PHE A 317 9.46 21.53 -6.17
C PHE A 317 8.99 22.96 -5.89
N ASP A 318 8.14 23.18 -4.89
CA ASP A 318 7.62 24.49 -4.46
C ASP A 318 6.91 25.27 -5.57
N LYS A 319 6.10 24.59 -6.39
CA LYS A 319 5.41 25.13 -7.56
C LYS A 319 3.90 25.00 -7.43
N PRO A 320 3.12 25.94 -8.04
CA PRO A 320 1.66 25.93 -7.96
C PRO A 320 1.05 24.81 -8.82
N ILE A 321 -0.17 24.41 -8.46
CA ILE A 321 -0.93 23.39 -9.17
C ILE A 321 -2.25 23.94 -9.68
N ILE A 322 -2.78 23.34 -10.74
CA ILE A 322 -4.19 23.44 -11.13
C ILE A 322 -4.81 22.06 -10.91
N TYR A 323 -5.89 22.02 -10.15
CA TYR A 323 -6.57 20.78 -9.79
C TYR A 323 -8.00 20.78 -10.31
N THR A 324 -8.58 19.58 -10.51
CA THR A 324 -10.00 19.46 -10.87
C THR A 324 -10.81 18.96 -9.68
N ASP A 325 -12.11 19.31 -9.67
CA ASP A 325 -13.10 18.68 -8.81
C ASP A 325 -13.14 17.16 -9.06
N THR A 326 -12.94 16.37 -8.02
CA THR A 326 -12.89 14.91 -8.12
C THR A 326 -14.25 14.24 -8.02
N LYS A 327 -15.31 14.95 -7.61
CA LYS A 327 -16.63 14.37 -7.28
C LYS A 327 -16.49 13.10 -6.42
N PHE A 328 -15.64 13.20 -5.39
CA PHE A 328 -15.30 12.09 -4.52
C PHE A 328 -16.54 11.49 -3.85
N ASP A 329 -16.78 10.18 -4.05
CA ASP A 329 -17.77 9.42 -3.29
C ASP A 329 -17.09 8.74 -2.10
N PRO A 330 -17.35 9.15 -0.86
CA PRO A 330 -16.69 8.59 0.33
C PRO A 330 -17.15 7.17 0.68
N LYS A 331 -18.34 6.72 0.22
CA LYS A 331 -18.97 5.45 0.63
C LYS A 331 -18.09 4.21 0.61
N PRO A 332 -17.19 4.00 -0.38
CA PRO A 332 -16.31 2.84 -0.38
C PRO A 332 -15.10 2.96 0.56
N TYR A 333 -14.92 4.10 1.21
CA TYR A 333 -13.70 4.46 1.94
C TYR A 333 -13.97 4.69 3.42
N ASP A 334 -12.93 4.64 4.24
CA ASP A 334 -13.00 4.96 5.66
C ASP A 334 -13.43 6.42 5.89
N ALA A 335 -13.25 7.30 4.90
CA ALA A 335 -13.71 8.69 4.93
C ALA A 335 -15.24 8.85 5.07
N ASP A 336 -16.03 7.85 4.72
CA ASP A 336 -17.49 7.86 4.92
C ASP A 336 -17.90 7.84 6.41
N TRP A 337 -16.99 7.47 7.30
CA TRP A 337 -17.19 7.43 8.74
C TRP A 337 -16.86 8.74 9.45
N ILE A 338 -16.22 9.69 8.77
CA ILE A 338 -15.71 10.93 9.34
C ILE A 338 -16.39 12.10 8.66
N ASP A 339 -17.00 13.00 9.45
CA ASP A 339 -17.71 14.19 8.92
C ASP A 339 -16.76 15.23 8.29
N GLU A 340 -15.48 15.23 8.70
CA GLU A 340 -14.50 16.19 8.19
C GLU A 340 -14.06 15.83 6.78
N THR A 341 -14.03 16.83 5.89
CA THR A 341 -13.47 16.67 4.55
C THR A 341 -12.01 16.24 4.66
N PRO A 342 -11.58 15.16 3.97
CA PRO A 342 -10.19 14.73 3.98
C PRO A 342 -9.22 15.86 3.65
N TRP A 343 -8.10 15.93 4.37
CA TRP A 343 -7.06 16.94 4.17
C TRP A 343 -6.59 17.01 2.72
N THR A 344 -6.47 15.87 2.06
CA THR A 344 -6.11 15.76 0.63
C THR A 344 -6.96 16.67 -0.27
N PHE A 345 -8.23 16.87 0.05
CA PHE A 345 -9.12 17.74 -0.74
C PHE A 345 -9.21 19.15 -0.17
N SER A 346 -9.25 19.28 1.15
CA SER A 346 -9.41 20.59 1.80
C SER A 346 -8.22 21.53 1.63
N ILE A 347 -7.02 20.99 1.37
CA ILE A 347 -5.79 21.78 1.18
C ILE A 347 -5.66 22.33 -0.26
N LEU A 348 -6.29 21.71 -1.27
CA LEU A 348 -6.09 22.03 -2.68
C LEU A 348 -6.32 23.53 -3.03
N PRO A 349 -7.37 24.19 -2.52
CA PRO A 349 -7.57 25.62 -2.79
C PRO A 349 -6.44 26.53 -2.31
N SER A 350 -5.61 26.07 -1.37
CA SER A 350 -4.44 26.81 -0.90
C SER A 350 -3.18 26.53 -1.74
N LEU A 351 -3.20 25.51 -2.59
CA LEU A 351 -2.06 25.11 -3.42
C LEU A 351 -2.17 25.64 -4.86
N GLY A 352 -3.37 26.04 -5.28
CA GLY A 352 -3.60 26.50 -6.63
C GLY A 352 -5.05 26.75 -6.98
N LEU A 353 -5.39 26.77 -8.27
CA LEU A 353 -6.71 27.08 -8.79
C LEU A 353 -7.43 25.83 -9.31
N GLU A 354 -8.77 25.86 -9.19
CA GLU A 354 -9.62 24.80 -9.72
C GLU A 354 -9.89 24.95 -11.22
N LEU A 355 -9.71 23.87 -11.97
CA LEU A 355 -10.14 23.72 -13.35
C LEU A 355 -11.49 23.00 -13.38
N ASN A 356 -12.44 23.60 -14.04
CA ASN A 356 -13.76 23.02 -14.27
C ASN A 356 -14.28 23.33 -15.68
N GLU A 357 -15.45 22.83 -16.03
CA GLU A 357 -16.04 22.95 -17.35
C GLU A 357 -16.32 24.42 -17.76
N SER A 358 -16.50 25.32 -16.79
CA SER A 358 -16.80 26.75 -17.07
C SER A 358 -15.57 27.60 -17.38
N ASN A 359 -14.36 27.13 -16.96
CA ASN A 359 -13.12 27.90 -17.13
C ASN A 359 -12.07 27.19 -18.02
N SER A 360 -12.34 25.97 -18.50
CA SER A 360 -11.44 25.22 -19.39
C SER A 360 -11.07 25.95 -20.67
N GLY A 361 -12.00 26.76 -21.22
CA GLY A 361 -11.76 27.61 -22.39
C GLY A 361 -10.81 28.79 -22.14
N ASN A 362 -10.63 29.20 -20.87
CA ASN A 362 -9.73 30.29 -20.45
C ASN A 362 -8.47 29.76 -19.74
N ILE A 363 -8.00 28.57 -20.12
CA ILE A 363 -6.93 27.86 -19.42
C ILE A 363 -5.62 28.66 -19.35
N LYS A 364 -5.31 29.50 -20.35
CA LYS A 364 -4.15 30.36 -20.32
C LYS A 364 -4.17 31.34 -19.17
N GLU A 365 -5.30 32.07 -19.02
CA GLU A 365 -5.49 33.03 -17.93
C GLU A 365 -5.41 32.32 -16.55
N LEU A 366 -6.01 31.13 -16.45
CA LEU A 366 -5.96 30.33 -15.24
C LEU A 366 -4.52 29.95 -14.86
N ILE A 367 -3.70 29.53 -15.85
CA ILE A 367 -2.28 29.20 -15.66
C ILE A 367 -1.50 30.44 -15.20
N ASP A 368 -1.64 31.56 -15.91
CA ASP A 368 -0.90 32.79 -15.62
C ASP A 368 -1.22 33.28 -14.21
N LYS A 369 -2.49 33.37 -13.87
CA LYS A 369 -2.95 33.73 -12.53
C LYS A 369 -2.44 32.81 -11.45
N CYS A 370 -2.44 31.51 -11.69
CA CYS A 370 -1.99 30.54 -10.71
C CYS A 370 -0.47 30.65 -10.44
N ILE A 371 0.32 30.94 -11.45
CA ILE A 371 1.77 31.13 -11.31
C ILE A 371 2.11 32.45 -10.62
N GLU A 372 1.36 33.51 -10.90
CA GLU A 372 1.63 34.86 -10.41
C GLU A 372 1.10 35.12 -9.00
N ASP A 373 0.17 34.31 -8.49
CA ASP A 373 -0.45 34.52 -7.17
C ASP A 373 0.47 34.05 -6.01
N PRO A 374 1.03 35.00 -5.24
CA PRO A 374 1.93 34.66 -4.14
C PRO A 374 1.24 34.00 -2.95
N SER A 375 -0.09 33.98 -2.90
CA SER A 375 -0.84 33.38 -1.78
C SER A 375 -0.60 31.86 -1.70
N PHE A 376 -0.38 31.21 -2.84
CA PHE A 376 -0.12 29.77 -2.90
C PHE A 376 1.23 29.37 -2.30
N VAL A 377 2.18 30.27 -2.14
CA VAL A 377 3.44 30.00 -1.41
C VAL A 377 3.13 29.62 0.05
N LYS A 378 2.29 30.41 0.72
CA LYS A 378 1.87 30.13 2.11
C LYS A 378 1.08 28.83 2.21
N GLY A 379 0.26 28.52 1.20
CA GLY A 379 -0.46 27.25 1.13
C GLY A 379 0.48 26.05 1.05
N ARG A 380 1.53 26.13 0.25
CA ARG A 380 2.55 25.09 0.13
C ARG A 380 3.37 24.93 1.42
N GLU A 381 3.70 26.03 2.10
CA GLU A 381 4.33 26.00 3.42
C GLU A 381 3.45 25.29 4.45
N LYS A 382 2.14 25.63 4.46
CA LYS A 382 1.17 24.95 5.31
C LYS A 382 1.08 23.47 5.00
N ALA A 383 0.97 23.08 3.74
CA ALA A 383 0.90 21.69 3.34
C ALA A 383 2.13 20.90 3.81
N ARG A 384 3.34 21.48 3.68
CA ARG A 384 4.56 20.87 4.20
C ARG A 384 4.50 20.69 5.72
N SER A 385 4.04 21.69 6.45
CA SER A 385 3.94 21.60 7.91
C SER A 385 2.90 20.58 8.38
N ASP A 386 1.81 20.42 7.63
CA ASP A 386 0.72 19.52 7.99
C ASP A 386 1.08 18.04 7.78
N ILE A 387 1.77 17.72 6.67
CA ILE A 387 1.91 16.34 6.22
C ILE A 387 3.36 15.82 6.11
N TRP A 388 4.33 16.68 6.23
CA TRP A 388 5.73 16.29 6.06
C TRP A 388 6.59 16.73 7.24
N VAL A 389 6.31 16.12 8.39
CA VAL A 389 7.11 16.36 9.60
C VAL A 389 8.51 15.72 9.46
N ASN A 390 9.48 16.22 10.22
CA ASN A 390 10.85 15.68 10.26
C ASN A 390 11.56 15.64 8.90
N ILE A 391 11.36 16.65 8.06
CA ILE A 391 11.98 16.77 6.73
C ILE A 391 13.48 16.47 6.82
N GLY A 392 13.97 15.58 5.96
CA GLY A 392 15.37 15.15 5.89
C GLY A 392 15.78 14.06 6.88
N SER A 393 14.88 13.64 7.80
CA SER A 393 15.14 12.57 8.77
C SER A 393 14.03 11.54 8.90
N SER A 394 13.05 11.56 7.97
CA SER A 394 11.88 10.69 8.04
C SER A 394 12.26 9.19 7.98
N ALA A 395 13.23 8.83 7.16
CA ALA A 395 13.70 7.45 7.03
C ALA A 395 14.38 6.95 8.32
N GLU A 396 15.27 7.76 8.90
CA GLU A 396 15.96 7.43 10.15
C GLU A 396 14.98 7.23 11.30
N LYS A 397 14.02 8.16 11.46
CA LYS A 397 12.97 8.07 12.50
C LYS A 397 12.07 6.85 12.28
N SER A 398 11.73 6.53 11.04
CA SER A 398 10.96 5.33 10.71
C SER A 398 11.72 4.05 11.08
N ALA A 399 13.00 3.97 10.74
CA ALA A 399 13.85 2.83 11.09
C ALA A 399 14.00 2.68 12.62
N ASP A 400 14.20 3.80 13.35
CA ASP A 400 14.31 3.78 14.81
C ASP A 400 13.03 3.29 15.49
N TYR A 401 11.88 3.76 15.01
CA TYR A 401 10.59 3.30 15.52
C TYR A 401 10.37 1.80 15.25
N ILE A 402 10.64 1.33 14.02
CA ILE A 402 10.53 -0.10 13.67
C ILE A 402 11.44 -0.94 14.57
N ILE A 403 12.71 -0.53 14.76
CA ILE A 403 13.67 -1.24 15.63
C ILE A 403 13.18 -1.25 17.08
N SER A 404 12.59 -0.15 17.57
CA SER A 404 12.02 -0.10 18.92
C SER A 404 10.92 -1.14 19.10
N LYS A 405 10.04 -1.31 18.09
CA LYS A 405 8.99 -2.33 18.11
C LYS A 405 9.52 -3.76 18.04
N VAL A 406 10.59 -3.99 17.28
CA VAL A 406 11.28 -5.30 17.28
C VAL A 406 11.83 -5.61 18.67
N LYS A 407 12.47 -4.65 19.35
CA LYS A 407 12.99 -4.83 20.72
C LYS A 407 11.87 -5.07 21.72
N GLU A 408 10.78 -4.29 21.65
CA GLU A 408 9.62 -4.40 22.53
C GLU A 408 8.95 -5.78 22.42
N THR A 409 8.71 -6.26 21.21
CA THR A 409 8.08 -7.57 20.97
C THR A 409 8.99 -8.73 21.38
N THR A 410 10.29 -8.57 21.25
CA THR A 410 11.25 -9.59 21.67
C THR A 410 11.40 -9.65 23.20
N ALA A 411 11.34 -8.50 23.90
CA ALA A 411 11.44 -8.42 25.36
C ALA A 411 10.19 -8.94 26.08
N LYS A 412 9.00 -8.83 25.47
CA LYS A 412 7.72 -9.31 26.04
C LYS A 412 7.57 -10.82 26.08
N LYS A 413 8.51 -11.64 25.60
CA LYS A 413 8.48 -13.09 25.81
C LYS A 413 9.00 -13.42 27.20
N PRO A 414 8.11 -13.87 28.13
CA PRO A 414 8.60 -14.48 29.37
C PRO A 414 9.32 -15.77 29.01
N GLU A 415 10.29 -16.16 29.84
CA GLU A 415 10.93 -17.50 29.85
C GLU A 415 9.92 -18.65 30.15
N ALA A 416 8.92 -18.81 29.36
CA ALA A 416 7.89 -19.83 29.50
C ALA A 416 7.99 -20.81 28.35
N GLU A 417 9.09 -21.61 28.36
CA GLU A 417 9.14 -22.96 27.80
C GLU A 417 10.50 -23.59 28.16
N LYS A 418 10.81 -23.63 29.46
CA LYS A 418 11.64 -24.72 29.94
C LYS A 418 10.75 -25.95 29.97
N GLU A 419 10.97 -26.89 29.07
CA GLU A 419 10.34 -28.23 29.09
C GLU A 419 10.35 -28.78 30.51
N PRO A 420 9.25 -29.37 31.03
CA PRO A 420 9.26 -30.06 32.31
C PRO A 420 10.18 -31.25 32.15
N GLY A 421 11.30 -31.20 32.90
CA GLY A 421 12.31 -32.25 32.89
C GLY A 421 11.69 -33.65 33.09
N LYS A 422 12.03 -34.57 32.18
CA LYS A 422 11.74 -35.98 32.30
C LYS A 422 12.30 -36.48 33.64
N SER A 423 11.43 -36.57 34.65
CA SER A 423 11.75 -37.24 35.89
C SER A 423 12.04 -38.73 35.59
N LYS A 424 13.29 -39.16 35.72
CA LYS A 424 13.67 -40.53 35.69
C LYS A 424 12.97 -41.29 36.84
N LYS A 425 11.92 -42.05 36.54
CA LYS A 425 11.37 -43.03 37.46
C LYS A 425 12.44 -44.09 37.72
N LYS A 426 13.05 -44.05 38.92
CA LYS A 426 13.82 -45.15 39.47
C LYS A 426 12.85 -46.29 39.77
N THR A 427 12.96 -47.38 39.01
CA THR A 427 12.34 -48.68 39.30
C THR A 427 13.04 -49.32 40.50
N ALA A 428 12.36 -49.28 41.65
CA ALA A 428 12.79 -50.08 42.82
C ALA A 428 12.34 -51.54 42.65
N GLY A 429 13.28 -52.41 42.44
CA GLY A 429 13.06 -53.86 42.36
C GLY A 429 12.61 -54.42 43.73
N LYS A 430 11.48 -55.08 43.77
CA LYS A 430 11.05 -55.92 44.89
C LYS A 430 11.79 -57.26 44.83
N LYS A 431 12.67 -57.48 45.76
CA LYS A 431 13.19 -58.83 46.10
C LYS A 431 12.18 -59.54 47.01
N ASN A 432 11.63 -60.64 46.49
CA ASN A 432 10.96 -61.63 47.33
C ASN A 432 12.01 -62.43 48.14
N LYS A 433 11.84 -62.50 49.41
CA LYS A 433 12.37 -63.56 50.26
C LYS A 433 11.25 -64.23 51.02
N SER A 434 11.06 -65.47 50.65
CA SER A 434 10.34 -66.50 51.43
C SER A 434 11.15 -66.84 52.67
N ALA A 435 10.49 -66.97 53.82
CA ALA A 435 10.99 -67.80 54.90
C ALA A 435 9.80 -68.35 55.68
N LYS A 436 9.90 -69.63 55.88
CA LYS A 436 9.10 -70.64 56.52
C LYS A 436 9.08 -70.51 58.09
N THR A 437 7.98 -71.05 58.64
CA THR A 437 7.90 -71.78 59.94
C THR A 437 7.92 -70.89 61.19
N ALA A 438 6.92 -70.98 62.03
CA ALA A 438 6.32 -72.08 62.81
C ALA A 438 4.97 -71.70 63.29
#